data_5fff94975dd612098d0b25b2be5b6b45
#
_entry.id   5fff94975dd612098d0b25b2be5b6b45
#
_cell.length_a   1.000
_cell.length_b   1.000
_cell.length_c   1.000
_cell.angle_alpha   90.00
_cell.angle_beta   90.00
_cell.angle_gamma   90.00
#
_symmetry.space_group_name_H-M   'P 1'
#
loop_
_entity.id
_entity.type
_entity.pdbx_description
1 polymer ?
#
loop_
_entity_poly.entity_id
_entity_poly.type
_entity_poly.pdbx_seq_one_letter_code
_entity_poly.pdbx_strand_id
1 'polypeptide(L)'
;MKKRWMSGTLALLLAGTTVASMMPAVSVKAEGNTATGTTYYVDSNGGKDSNDGTAENKAFQTLDKVNELNLEPGDTVLLKKRSVFEDQALKFAKEDSGTAEAPVRISVYGEGNRPQINTNGHGQWELNYGTPLDNQNHKWKGTVSSSILIEDTEYIEIEGLEMTNDRNSATDTEKDKVYNDAYAMDRTGVAGVAKDNGTVDHIILNDLYACAE
;
A
#
# COMPACT_ATOMS: atom_id res chain seq x y z
N MET A 1 -40.47 -42.95 76.52
CA MET A 1 -41.52 -42.08 75.98
C MET A 1 -40.88 -41.14 74.95
N LYS A 2 -41.16 -41.38 73.66
CA LYS A 2 -40.54 -40.61 72.53
C LYS A 2 -41.62 -39.64 72.04
N LYS A 3 -41.36 -38.32 72.15
CA LYS A 3 -42.20 -37.30 71.54
C LYS A 3 -41.71 -37.06 70.08
N ARG A 4 -42.60 -37.32 69.14
CA ARG A 4 -42.39 -36.95 67.72
C ARG A 4 -42.87 -35.50 67.54
N TRP A 5 -41.96 -34.68 67.00
CA TRP A 5 -42.33 -33.37 66.50
C TRP A 5 -42.52 -33.49 64.98
N MET A 6 -43.74 -33.05 64.58
CA MET A 6 -44.08 -32.88 63.15
C MET A 6 -43.62 -31.48 62.69
N SER A 7 -42.73 -31.39 61.79
CA SER A 7 -42.33 -30.16 61.15
C SER A 7 -43.23 -29.98 59.94
N GLY A 8 -44.03 -28.98 59.91
CA GLY A 8 -44.84 -28.57 58.77
C GLY A 8 -44.01 -27.64 57.92
N THR A 9 -43.73 -28.04 56.66
CA THR A 9 -43.11 -27.20 55.64
C THR A 9 -44.20 -26.41 54.93
N LEU A 10 -44.19 -25.06 55.12
CA LEU A 10 -44.99 -24.13 54.37
C LEU A 10 -44.30 -23.79 53.06
N ALA A 11 -44.79 -24.30 51.95
CA ALA A 11 -44.31 -23.96 50.62
C ALA A 11 -44.92 -22.66 50.13
N LEU A 12 -44.15 -21.59 50.07
CA LEU A 12 -44.55 -20.31 49.50
C LEU A 12 -44.27 -20.34 48.00
N LEU A 13 -45.29 -20.44 47.17
CA LEU A 13 -45.19 -20.26 45.72
C LEU A 13 -45.07 -18.77 45.41
N LEU A 14 -43.88 -18.30 45.04
CA LEU A 14 -43.73 -17.01 44.37
C LEU A 14 -43.90 -17.21 42.85
N ALA A 15 -45.02 -16.78 42.31
CA ALA A 15 -45.18 -16.65 40.88
C ALA A 15 -44.45 -15.37 40.41
N GLY A 16 -43.24 -15.54 39.96
CA GLY A 16 -42.48 -14.46 39.31
C GLY A 16 -42.89 -14.32 37.85
N THR A 17 -43.65 -13.30 37.52
CA THR A 17 -43.91 -12.90 36.14
C THR A 17 -42.68 -12.18 35.61
N THR A 18 -41.84 -12.86 34.81
CA THR A 18 -40.77 -12.23 34.05
C THR A 18 -41.39 -11.50 32.87
N VAL A 19 -41.49 -10.18 32.97
CA VAL A 19 -41.75 -9.32 31.81
C VAL A 19 -40.48 -9.28 30.99
N ALA A 20 -40.40 -10.10 29.94
CA ALA A 20 -39.37 -9.98 28.95
C ALA A 20 -39.63 -8.72 28.11
N SER A 21 -38.93 -7.63 28.41
CA SER A 21 -38.90 -6.46 27.55
C SER A 21 -38.17 -6.84 26.26
N MET A 22 -38.93 -7.14 25.23
CA MET A 22 -38.39 -7.19 23.86
C MET A 22 -37.96 -5.78 23.45
N MET A 23 -36.69 -5.48 23.62
CA MET A 23 -36.10 -4.37 22.88
C MET A 23 -36.06 -4.76 21.39
N PRO A 24 -36.57 -3.91 20.48
CA PRO A 24 -36.40 -4.18 19.06
C PRO A 24 -34.89 -4.17 18.78
N ALA A 25 -34.38 -5.25 18.21
CA ALA A 25 -33.04 -5.28 17.66
C ALA A 25 -33.00 -4.22 16.55
N VAL A 26 -32.34 -3.10 16.85
CA VAL A 26 -31.98 -2.16 15.79
C VAL A 26 -30.92 -2.87 14.96
N SER A 27 -31.34 -3.47 13.86
CA SER A 27 -30.43 -3.85 12.79
C SER A 27 -29.82 -2.57 12.25
N VAL A 28 -28.67 -2.18 12.75
CA VAL A 28 -27.79 -1.25 12.03
C VAL A 28 -27.33 -2.03 10.82
N LYS A 29 -28.04 -1.87 9.70
CA LYS A 29 -27.55 -2.23 8.40
C LYS A 29 -26.39 -1.27 8.17
N ALA A 30 -25.16 -1.75 8.37
CA ALA A 30 -24.01 -1.08 7.82
C ALA A 30 -24.24 -1.07 6.31
N GLU A 31 -24.69 0.03 5.77
CA GLU A 31 -24.53 0.33 4.36
C GLU A 31 -23.06 0.57 4.17
N GLY A 32 -22.30 -0.54 4.07
CA GLY A 32 -20.98 -0.50 3.53
C GLY A 32 -21.13 -0.05 2.08
N ASN A 33 -20.92 1.22 1.85
CA ASN A 33 -20.56 1.72 0.54
C ASN A 33 -19.17 1.11 0.27
N THR A 34 -19.14 -0.13 -0.22
CA THR A 34 -17.94 -0.69 -0.80
C THR A 34 -17.71 0.13 -2.05
N ALA A 35 -16.83 1.11 -1.97
CA ALA A 35 -16.31 1.78 -3.15
C ALA A 35 -15.84 0.64 -4.07
N THR A 36 -16.57 0.43 -5.15
CA THR A 36 -16.18 -0.52 -6.20
C THR A 36 -15.13 0.18 -7.01
N GLY A 37 -13.88 0.05 -6.58
CA GLY A 37 -12.74 0.61 -7.31
C GLY A 37 -12.59 -0.04 -8.69
N THR A 38 -11.84 0.62 -9.54
CA THR A 38 -11.44 0.13 -10.84
C THR A 38 -10.27 -0.84 -10.70
N THR A 39 -10.24 -1.89 -11.52
CA THR A 39 -9.07 -2.75 -11.64
C THR A 39 -8.32 -2.43 -12.92
N TYR A 40 -7.04 -2.08 -12.79
CA TYR A 40 -6.13 -1.83 -13.88
C TYR A 40 -5.13 -2.98 -14.02
N TYR A 41 -4.82 -3.32 -15.24
CA TYR A 41 -3.91 -4.42 -15.60
C TYR A 41 -2.67 -3.86 -16.29
N VAL A 42 -1.51 -4.40 -15.94
CA VAL A 42 -0.21 -4.01 -16.52
C VAL A 42 0.54 -5.27 -16.95
N ASP A 43 0.99 -5.33 -18.19
CA ASP A 43 1.72 -6.44 -18.77
C ASP A 43 2.85 -5.91 -19.66
N SER A 44 4.09 -5.95 -19.19
CA SER A 44 5.24 -5.41 -19.94
C SER A 44 5.50 -6.15 -21.27
N ASN A 45 5.00 -7.38 -21.40
CA ASN A 45 5.25 -8.23 -22.56
C ASN A 45 4.15 -8.13 -23.62
N GLY A 46 2.90 -7.97 -23.20
CA GLY A 46 1.72 -8.02 -24.09
C GLY A 46 0.82 -6.80 -24.02
N GLY A 47 1.05 -5.90 -23.08
CA GLY A 47 0.31 -4.65 -22.92
C GLY A 47 0.64 -3.62 -23.99
N LYS A 48 -0.14 -2.55 -24.00
CA LYS A 48 0.07 -1.36 -24.83
C LYS A 48 -0.39 -0.12 -24.09
N ASP A 49 0.39 0.95 -24.11
CA ASP A 49 0.04 2.20 -23.40
C ASP A 49 -1.07 3.00 -24.10
N SER A 50 -1.49 2.58 -25.28
CA SER A 50 -2.71 3.08 -25.93
C SER A 50 -4.01 2.43 -25.42
N ASN A 51 -3.91 1.41 -24.59
CA ASN A 51 -5.05 0.75 -23.97
C ASN A 51 -5.61 1.56 -22.81
N ASP A 52 -6.77 1.15 -22.28
CA ASP A 52 -7.41 1.74 -21.10
C ASP A 52 -7.04 1.05 -19.77
N GLY A 53 -6.31 -0.06 -19.82
CA GLY A 53 -5.87 -0.84 -18.65
C GLY A 53 -6.97 -1.64 -17.94
N THR A 54 -8.24 -1.53 -18.34
CA THR A 54 -9.37 -2.04 -17.54
C THR A 54 -9.68 -3.54 -17.70
N ALA A 55 -8.89 -4.24 -18.52
CA ALA A 55 -9.02 -5.69 -18.72
C ALA A 55 -7.65 -6.29 -19.06
N GLU A 56 -7.46 -7.60 -18.81
CA GLU A 56 -6.19 -8.28 -19.10
C GLU A 56 -5.76 -8.16 -20.58
N ASN A 57 -6.72 -8.22 -21.51
CA ASN A 57 -6.44 -8.06 -22.95
C ASN A 57 -6.31 -6.60 -23.41
N LYS A 58 -6.44 -5.66 -22.49
CA LYS A 58 -6.27 -4.22 -22.67
C LYS A 58 -5.30 -3.64 -21.65
N ALA A 59 -4.38 -4.45 -21.15
CA ALA A 59 -3.38 -4.05 -20.17
C ALA A 59 -2.51 -2.89 -20.69
N PHE A 60 -2.08 -2.01 -19.80
CA PHE A 60 -0.98 -1.08 -20.05
C PHE A 60 0.33 -1.84 -20.25
N GLN A 61 1.28 -1.23 -20.90
CA GLN A 61 2.61 -1.83 -21.07
C GLN A 61 3.59 -1.36 -20.00
N THR A 62 3.48 -0.11 -19.57
CA THR A 62 4.47 0.53 -18.69
C THR A 62 3.88 0.94 -17.34
N LEU A 63 4.77 1.09 -16.35
CA LEU A 63 4.41 1.68 -15.06
C LEU A 63 4.16 3.18 -15.17
N ASP A 64 4.71 3.85 -16.19
CA ASP A 64 4.44 5.27 -16.42
C ASP A 64 2.96 5.52 -16.64
N LYS A 65 2.24 4.57 -17.29
CA LYS A 65 0.78 4.66 -17.42
C LYS A 65 0.04 4.54 -16.09
N VAL A 66 0.57 3.77 -15.16
CA VAL A 66 0.02 3.72 -13.80
C VAL A 66 0.29 5.04 -13.07
N ASN A 67 1.48 5.59 -13.22
CA ASN A 67 1.86 6.86 -12.59
C ASN A 67 1.07 8.08 -13.14
N GLU A 68 0.42 7.94 -14.30
CA GLU A 68 -0.47 8.96 -14.89
C GLU A 68 -1.92 8.86 -14.37
N LEU A 69 -2.27 7.78 -13.67
CA LEU A 69 -3.61 7.62 -13.10
C LEU A 69 -3.74 8.48 -11.83
N ASN A 70 -4.95 8.90 -11.55
CA ASN A 70 -5.41 9.31 -10.23
C ASN A 70 -6.16 8.12 -9.65
N LEU A 71 -5.52 7.35 -8.78
CA LEU A 71 -6.14 6.18 -8.18
C LEU A 71 -7.14 6.62 -7.11
N GLU A 72 -8.34 6.06 -7.19
CA GLU A 72 -9.42 6.34 -6.24
C GLU A 72 -9.51 5.26 -5.16
N PRO A 73 -10.11 5.52 -4.00
CA PRO A 73 -10.28 4.51 -2.96
C PRO A 73 -10.93 3.23 -3.47
N GLY A 74 -10.25 2.11 -3.26
CA GLY A 74 -10.67 0.78 -3.71
C GLY A 74 -10.12 0.36 -5.08
N ASP A 75 -9.41 1.23 -5.79
CA ASP A 75 -8.75 0.88 -7.04
C ASP A 75 -7.67 -0.18 -6.80
N THR A 76 -7.47 -1.02 -7.79
CA THR A 76 -6.47 -2.09 -7.77
C THR A 76 -5.66 -2.07 -9.05
N VAL A 77 -4.34 -2.07 -8.94
CA VAL A 77 -3.42 -2.24 -10.06
C VAL A 77 -2.82 -3.63 -9.98
N LEU A 78 -3.00 -4.42 -11.03
CA LEU A 78 -2.52 -5.79 -11.15
C LEU A 78 -1.37 -5.85 -12.15
N LEU A 79 -0.16 -6.20 -11.66
CA LEU A 79 1.00 -6.43 -12.50
C LEU A 79 1.06 -7.91 -12.89
N LYS A 80 1.25 -8.18 -14.18
CA LYS A 80 1.32 -9.56 -14.66
C LYS A 80 2.61 -10.22 -14.20
N LYS A 81 2.48 -11.42 -13.66
CA LYS A 81 3.64 -12.28 -13.38
C LYS A 81 4.48 -12.50 -14.63
N ARG A 82 5.81 -12.62 -14.48
CA ARG A 82 6.83 -12.65 -15.53
C ARG A 82 7.02 -11.35 -16.30
N SER A 83 6.34 -10.25 -15.92
CA SER A 83 6.68 -8.94 -16.43
C SER A 83 7.99 -8.45 -15.85
N VAL A 84 8.76 -7.75 -16.66
CA VAL A 84 9.96 -7.00 -16.24
C VAL A 84 9.81 -5.56 -16.72
N PHE A 85 9.92 -4.63 -15.80
CA PHE A 85 9.78 -3.19 -16.03
C PHE A 85 11.16 -2.56 -15.86
N GLU A 86 11.88 -2.45 -16.98
CA GLU A 86 13.23 -1.87 -17.01
C GLU A 86 13.19 -0.35 -16.98
N ASP A 87 14.07 0.26 -16.19
CA ASP A 87 14.24 1.70 -16.07
C ASP A 87 12.98 2.44 -15.63
N GLN A 88 12.12 1.76 -14.85
CA GLN A 88 10.82 2.25 -14.42
C GLN A 88 10.69 2.22 -12.90
N ALA A 89 9.72 2.98 -12.39
CA ALA A 89 9.35 3.02 -10.98
C ALA A 89 7.85 3.26 -10.82
N LEU A 90 7.29 2.85 -9.68
CA LEU A 90 5.94 3.25 -9.27
C LEU A 90 6.02 4.50 -8.38
N LYS A 91 5.09 5.43 -8.59
CA LYS A 91 4.98 6.66 -7.82
C LYS A 91 3.54 6.87 -7.40
N PHE A 92 3.35 7.05 -6.11
CA PHE A 92 2.05 7.38 -5.52
C PHE A 92 2.14 8.76 -4.88
N ALA A 93 1.20 9.61 -5.18
CA ALA A 93 1.05 10.94 -4.64
C ALA A 93 -0.19 11.01 -3.73
N LYS A 94 -0.41 12.12 -3.08
CA LYS A 94 -1.52 12.32 -2.15
C LYS A 94 -2.89 11.98 -2.75
N GLU A 95 -3.04 12.24 -4.03
CA GLU A 95 -4.27 12.01 -4.79
C GLU A 95 -4.60 10.53 -4.94
N ASP A 96 -3.60 9.64 -4.77
CA ASP A 96 -3.74 8.18 -4.86
C ASP A 96 -4.12 7.52 -3.52
N SER A 97 -4.52 8.31 -2.53
CA SER A 97 -4.86 7.77 -1.21
C SER A 97 -6.13 6.95 -1.22
N GLY A 98 -6.07 5.79 -0.57
CA GLY A 98 -7.25 4.99 -0.27
C GLY A 98 -7.97 5.45 1.00
N THR A 99 -8.80 4.57 1.54
CA THR A 99 -9.43 4.69 2.86
C THR A 99 -9.32 3.38 3.62
N ALA A 100 -9.62 3.39 4.92
CA ALA A 100 -9.61 2.18 5.75
C ALA A 100 -10.53 1.07 5.21
N GLU A 101 -11.68 1.45 4.63
CA GLU A 101 -12.66 0.53 4.06
C GLU A 101 -12.34 0.15 2.61
N ALA A 102 -11.57 0.98 1.91
CA ALA A 102 -11.26 0.85 0.50
C ALA A 102 -9.81 1.30 0.21
N PRO A 103 -8.79 0.56 0.67
CA PRO A 103 -7.40 0.89 0.34
C PRO A 103 -7.14 0.75 -1.17
N VAL A 104 -6.20 1.52 -1.67
CA VAL A 104 -5.65 1.30 -3.02
C VAL A 104 -4.70 0.10 -2.96
N ARG A 105 -4.80 -0.80 -3.93
CA ARG A 105 -4.03 -2.06 -3.95
C ARG A 105 -3.16 -2.18 -5.18
N ILE A 106 -1.93 -2.60 -4.94
CA ILE A 106 -1.01 -3.03 -5.99
C ILE A 106 -0.71 -4.50 -5.75
N SER A 107 -1.07 -5.34 -6.68
CA SER A 107 -0.91 -6.79 -6.55
C SER A 107 -0.53 -7.42 -7.89
N VAL A 108 -0.65 -8.73 -8.00
CA VAL A 108 -0.19 -9.49 -9.17
C VAL A 108 -1.27 -10.40 -9.72
N TYR A 109 -1.18 -10.72 -11.01
CA TYR A 109 -2.05 -11.69 -11.67
C TYR A 109 -1.28 -12.63 -12.60
N GLY A 110 -1.94 -13.68 -13.06
CA GLY A 110 -1.36 -14.70 -13.93
C GLY A 110 -0.46 -15.68 -13.17
N GLU A 111 0.34 -16.43 -13.90
CA GLU A 111 1.17 -17.50 -13.35
C GLU A 111 2.65 -17.28 -13.63
N GLY A 112 3.52 -17.75 -12.74
CA GLY A 112 4.98 -17.71 -12.87
C GLY A 112 5.65 -16.86 -11.80
N ASN A 113 6.87 -16.40 -12.12
CA ASN A 113 7.66 -15.56 -11.22
C ASN A 113 6.98 -14.21 -10.97
N ARG A 114 7.30 -13.59 -9.84
CA ARG A 114 6.87 -12.21 -9.53
C ARG A 114 7.21 -11.26 -10.67
N PRO A 115 6.38 -10.25 -10.92
CA PRO A 115 6.80 -9.15 -11.77
C PRO A 115 7.96 -8.43 -11.12
N GLN A 116 8.92 -7.99 -11.93
CA GLN A 116 10.15 -7.36 -11.50
C GLN A 116 10.18 -5.90 -11.94
N ILE A 117 10.51 -5.00 -11.02
CA ILE A 117 10.75 -3.59 -11.29
C ILE A 117 12.26 -3.36 -11.18
N ASN A 118 12.94 -3.19 -12.32
CA ASN A 118 14.37 -2.89 -12.40
C ASN A 118 14.53 -1.38 -12.60
N THR A 119 14.70 -0.66 -11.51
CA THR A 119 14.66 0.81 -11.55
C THR A 119 15.94 1.40 -12.09
N ASN A 120 17.11 0.77 -11.88
CA ASN A 120 18.41 1.16 -12.43
C ASN A 120 18.76 2.65 -12.24
N GLY A 121 18.37 3.23 -11.09
CA GLY A 121 18.61 4.66 -10.82
C GLY A 121 17.59 5.62 -11.44
N HIS A 122 16.62 5.13 -12.19
CA HIS A 122 15.42 5.90 -12.56
C HIS A 122 14.49 6.08 -11.33
N GLY A 123 13.30 6.58 -11.48
CA GLY A 123 12.41 6.82 -10.31
C GLY A 123 12.98 7.86 -9.34
N GLN A 124 13.69 8.87 -9.88
CA GLN A 124 14.34 9.91 -9.08
C GLN A 124 13.34 10.89 -8.47
N TRP A 125 13.68 11.33 -7.26
CA TRP A 125 12.97 12.37 -6.55
C TRP A 125 13.95 13.18 -5.68
N GLU A 126 13.54 14.40 -5.28
CA GLU A 126 14.38 15.29 -4.49
C GLU A 126 14.09 15.13 -2.99
N LEU A 127 15.09 14.62 -2.26
CA LEU A 127 15.11 14.66 -0.82
C LEU A 127 15.47 16.07 -0.37
N ASN A 128 14.68 16.67 0.53
CA ASN A 128 14.97 17.96 1.10
C ASN A 128 14.35 18.11 2.50
N TYR A 129 15.15 17.95 3.53
CA TYR A 129 14.74 18.19 4.92
C TYR A 129 14.88 19.67 5.35
N GLY A 130 15.17 20.58 4.41
CA GLY A 130 15.26 22.03 4.67
C GLY A 130 16.57 22.47 5.32
N THR A 131 17.01 21.79 6.35
CA THR A 131 18.24 22.13 7.12
C THR A 131 19.13 20.89 7.28
N PRO A 132 20.45 21.08 7.41
CA PRO A 132 21.35 19.98 7.73
C PRO A 132 20.91 19.25 9.00
N LEU A 133 20.96 17.91 8.96
CA LEU A 133 20.76 17.07 10.14
C LEU A 133 21.99 17.18 11.06
N ASP A 134 21.81 16.90 12.35
CA ASP A 134 22.89 16.94 13.35
C ASP A 134 24.01 15.92 13.06
N ASN A 135 23.75 14.90 12.25
CA ASN A 135 24.73 13.93 11.81
C ASN A 135 25.23 14.28 10.40
N GLN A 136 26.51 14.67 10.31
CA GLN A 136 27.16 15.04 9.06
C GLN A 136 27.23 13.91 8.02
N ASN A 137 27.03 12.66 8.44
CA ASN A 137 27.02 11.51 7.56
C ASN A 137 25.61 11.21 6.98
N HIS A 138 24.59 11.93 7.43
CA HIS A 138 23.24 11.77 6.91
C HIS A 138 22.96 12.82 5.84
N LYS A 139 22.46 12.34 4.73
CA LYS A 139 21.96 13.17 3.66
C LYS A 139 20.73 13.94 4.12
N TRP A 140 20.72 15.23 3.91
CA TRP A 140 19.58 16.07 4.22
C TRP A 140 18.96 16.75 2.98
N LYS A 141 19.69 16.70 1.87
CA LYS A 141 19.25 17.20 0.57
C LYS A 141 19.98 16.46 -0.54
N GLY A 142 19.29 16.17 -1.61
CA GLY A 142 19.89 15.55 -2.81
C GLY A 142 18.91 14.68 -3.56
N THR A 143 19.36 14.11 -4.65
CA THR A 143 18.58 13.18 -5.47
C THR A 143 18.62 11.77 -4.88
N VAL A 144 17.47 11.12 -4.82
CA VAL A 144 17.27 9.73 -4.42
C VAL A 144 16.52 9.01 -5.52
N SER A 145 16.86 7.74 -5.77
CA SER A 145 16.10 6.86 -6.66
C SER A 145 15.35 5.81 -5.84
N SER A 146 14.08 5.58 -6.15
CA SER A 146 13.26 4.57 -5.49
C SER A 146 12.47 3.75 -6.50
N SER A 147 12.42 2.42 -6.32
CA SER A 147 11.58 1.57 -7.18
C SER A 147 10.09 1.83 -6.92
N ILE A 148 9.75 2.15 -5.68
CA ILE A 148 8.41 2.58 -5.28
C ILE A 148 8.55 3.82 -4.40
N LEU A 149 7.94 4.93 -4.82
CA LEU A 149 7.83 6.16 -4.04
C LEU A 149 6.38 6.34 -3.57
N ILE A 150 6.20 6.53 -2.28
CA ILE A 150 4.92 6.82 -1.63
C ILE A 150 5.06 8.19 -0.98
N GLU A 151 4.43 9.21 -1.59
CA GLU A 151 4.55 10.60 -1.14
C GLU A 151 3.19 11.11 -0.64
N ASP A 152 3.12 11.50 0.63
CA ASP A 152 1.92 12.05 1.28
C ASP A 152 0.65 11.21 1.10
N THR A 153 0.79 9.89 0.97
CA THR A 153 -0.27 8.95 0.59
C THR A 153 -0.66 8.06 1.76
N GLU A 154 -1.93 7.75 1.88
CA GLU A 154 -2.50 6.93 2.95
C GLU A 154 -3.26 5.71 2.39
N TYR A 155 -3.32 4.63 3.17
CA TYR A 155 -4.08 3.42 2.85
C TYR A 155 -3.70 2.79 1.50
N ILE A 156 -2.40 2.49 1.34
CA ILE A 156 -1.85 1.75 0.19
C ILE A 156 -1.43 0.34 0.64
N GLU A 157 -1.84 -0.67 -0.10
CA GLU A 157 -1.42 -2.06 0.07
C GLU A 157 -0.64 -2.53 -1.16
N ILE A 158 0.60 -2.99 -0.97
CA ILE A 158 1.46 -3.45 -2.07
C ILE A 158 1.94 -4.86 -1.77
N GLU A 159 1.76 -5.77 -2.71
CA GLU A 159 2.15 -7.17 -2.51
C GLU A 159 2.67 -7.88 -3.76
N GLY A 160 3.51 -8.89 -3.53
CA GLY A 160 3.89 -9.88 -4.52
C GLY A 160 4.91 -9.42 -5.57
N LEU A 161 5.63 -8.33 -5.32
CA LEU A 161 6.57 -7.72 -6.27
C LEU A 161 8.02 -8.09 -5.95
N GLU A 162 8.85 -8.12 -6.99
CA GLU A 162 10.29 -8.11 -6.90
C GLU A 162 10.83 -6.78 -7.43
N MET A 163 11.87 -6.23 -6.79
CA MET A 163 12.45 -4.95 -7.21
C MET A 163 13.94 -4.94 -7.04
N THR A 164 14.62 -4.31 -8.01
CA THR A 164 16.04 -3.96 -7.95
C THR A 164 16.19 -2.47 -8.25
N ASN A 165 17.25 -1.89 -7.73
CA ASN A 165 17.60 -0.51 -8.04
C ASN A 165 19.11 -0.36 -8.12
N ASP A 166 19.69 -1.10 -9.05
CA ASP A 166 21.13 -1.24 -9.18
C ASP A 166 21.78 0.00 -9.79
N ARG A 167 23.08 0.08 -9.58
CA ARG A 167 23.87 1.15 -10.12
C ARG A 167 23.92 1.06 -11.64
N ASN A 168 23.57 2.15 -12.32
CA ASN A 168 23.61 2.26 -13.76
C ASN A 168 24.43 3.49 -14.14
N SER A 169 25.52 3.28 -14.89
CA SER A 169 26.42 4.37 -15.32
C SER A 169 25.71 5.45 -16.16
N ALA A 170 24.59 5.10 -16.81
CA ALA A 170 23.79 6.07 -17.56
C ALA A 170 22.99 7.02 -16.66
N THR A 171 22.67 6.57 -15.44
CA THR A 171 21.92 7.36 -14.44
C THR A 171 22.80 7.94 -13.33
N ASP A 172 23.98 7.35 -13.08
CA ASP A 172 24.96 7.83 -12.08
C ASP A 172 25.78 9.00 -12.65
N THR A 173 25.17 10.16 -12.69
CA THR A 173 25.81 11.40 -13.17
C THR A 173 26.39 12.21 -12.02
N GLU A 174 27.14 13.28 -12.33
CA GLU A 174 27.65 14.23 -11.33
C GLU A 174 26.51 14.84 -10.45
N LYS A 175 25.30 14.99 -11.01
CA LYS A 175 24.14 15.48 -10.25
C LYS A 175 23.67 14.50 -9.20
N ASP A 176 23.97 13.22 -9.35
CA ASP A 176 23.54 12.16 -8.44
C ASP A 176 24.45 12.07 -7.23
N LYS A 177 25.58 12.78 -7.27
CA LYS A 177 26.42 12.97 -6.11
C LYS A 177 25.71 13.88 -5.12
N VAL A 178 25.62 13.40 -3.94
CA VAL A 178 25.03 14.12 -2.83
C VAL A 178 25.84 15.33 -2.47
N TYR A 179 25.18 16.32 -1.96
CA TYR A 179 25.62 17.64 -1.52
C TYR A 179 26.97 17.73 -0.75
N ASN A 180 27.66 16.66 -0.47
CA ASN A 180 29.01 16.68 0.09
C ASN A 180 30.04 15.93 -0.74
N ASP A 181 29.82 15.76 -2.03
CA ASP A 181 30.72 15.15 -3.03
C ASP A 181 31.19 13.71 -2.73
N ALA A 182 30.86 13.15 -1.58
CA ALA A 182 31.39 11.87 -1.13
C ALA A 182 30.48 10.67 -1.46
N TYR A 183 29.23 10.94 -1.82
CA TYR A 183 28.23 9.88 -1.95
C TYR A 183 27.52 9.93 -3.30
N ALA A 184 27.40 8.78 -3.92
CA ALA A 184 26.52 8.60 -5.06
C ALA A 184 25.04 8.78 -4.64
N MET A 185 24.16 8.89 -5.61
CA MET A 185 22.72 8.89 -5.40
C MET A 185 22.28 7.71 -4.52
N ASP A 186 21.47 7.99 -3.50
CA ASP A 186 20.89 6.92 -2.69
C ASP A 186 19.85 6.16 -3.51
N ARG A 187 19.81 4.85 -3.31
CA ARG A 187 18.93 3.95 -4.02
C ARG A 187 18.15 3.13 -3.02
N THR A 188 16.86 3.09 -3.17
CA THR A 188 15.96 2.37 -2.28
C THR A 188 14.98 1.51 -3.06
N GLY A 189 14.52 0.40 -2.48
CA GLY A 189 13.39 -0.36 -3.01
C GLY A 189 12.10 0.42 -2.83
N VAL A 190 11.78 0.80 -1.60
CA VAL A 190 10.58 1.58 -1.26
C VAL A 190 10.98 2.80 -0.44
N ALA A 191 10.41 3.95 -0.77
CA ALA A 191 10.52 5.17 0.02
C ALA A 191 9.13 5.71 0.37
N GLY A 192 8.88 5.92 1.67
CA GLY A 192 7.72 6.66 2.16
C GLY A 192 8.16 8.06 2.60
N VAL A 193 7.55 9.09 2.04
CA VAL A 193 7.97 10.48 2.23
C VAL A 193 6.78 11.36 2.57
N ALA A 194 6.76 11.90 3.78
CA ALA A 194 5.82 12.95 4.16
C ALA A 194 6.46 14.32 3.87
N LYS A 195 5.83 15.13 3.05
CA LYS A 195 6.26 16.48 2.68
C LYS A 195 5.26 17.52 3.14
N ASP A 196 5.75 18.74 3.38
CA ASP A 196 4.92 19.93 3.59
C ASP A 196 3.76 19.75 4.60
N ASN A 197 4.01 19.02 5.70
CA ASN A 197 3.00 18.57 6.67
C ASN A 197 2.00 17.54 6.12
N GLY A 198 2.36 16.85 5.04
CA GLY A 198 1.64 15.68 4.55
C GLY A 198 1.80 14.46 5.47
N THR A 199 1.14 13.39 5.13
CA THR A 199 1.09 12.16 5.92
C THR A 199 1.38 10.95 5.04
N VAL A 200 2.17 10.02 5.55
CA VAL A 200 2.30 8.66 5.02
C VAL A 200 1.82 7.73 6.12
N ASP A 201 0.67 7.12 5.95
CA ASP A 201 0.02 6.33 6.99
C ASP A 201 -0.72 5.11 6.40
N HIS A 202 -0.88 4.06 7.20
CA HIS A 202 -1.56 2.82 6.79
C HIS A 202 -1.00 2.21 5.50
N ILE A 203 0.33 2.13 5.39
CA ILE A 203 1.02 1.49 4.26
C ILE A 203 1.30 0.04 4.62
N ILE A 204 0.79 -0.88 3.82
CA ILE A 204 1.02 -2.32 3.98
C ILE A 204 1.90 -2.81 2.84
N LEU A 205 3.06 -3.33 3.18
CA LEU A 205 4.02 -3.96 2.27
C LEU A 205 4.08 -5.45 2.60
N ASN A 206 3.62 -6.29 1.69
CA ASN A 206 3.52 -7.72 1.89
C ASN A 206 4.20 -8.50 0.76
N ASP A 207 4.90 -9.57 1.09
CA ASP A 207 5.54 -10.46 0.11
C ASP A 207 6.37 -9.71 -0.95
N LEU A 208 7.14 -8.72 -0.52
CA LEU A 208 8.06 -7.97 -1.37
C LEU A 208 9.46 -8.56 -1.29
N TYR A 209 10.12 -8.65 -2.43
CA TYR A 209 11.52 -9.04 -2.55
C TYR A 209 12.32 -7.89 -3.13
N ALA A 210 13.23 -7.35 -2.35
CA ALA A 210 14.15 -6.30 -2.80
C ALA A 210 15.58 -6.86 -2.75
N CYS A 211 16.27 -6.84 -3.87
CA CYS A 211 17.65 -7.27 -3.96
C CYS A 211 18.52 -6.15 -4.57
N ALA A 212 19.79 -6.14 -4.20
CA ALA A 212 20.86 -5.43 -4.88
C ALA A 212 21.82 -6.50 -5.42
N GLU A 213 22.21 -6.41 -6.67
CA GLU A 213 23.26 -7.24 -7.28
C GLU A 213 24.63 -6.55 -7.18
#